data_eadd92b856287b877ff964912086caa8
#
_entry.id   eadd92b856287b877ff964912086caa8
#
_cell.length_a   1.000
_cell.length_b   1.000
_cell.length_c   1.000
_cell.angle_alpha   90.00
_cell.angle_beta   90.00
_cell.angle_gamma   90.00
#
_symmetry.space_group_name_H-M   'P 1'
#
loop_
_entity.id
_entity.type
_entity.pdbx_description
1 polymer ?
#
loop_
_entity_poly.entity_id
_entity_poly.type
_entity_poly.pdbx_seq_one_letter_code
_entity_poly.pdbx_strand_id
1 'polypeptide(L)'
;CAYVGRNPRLKTHEEAAAALPHVMEGFANVPESRWREEAEKHYVQTPEGLKITYDPALREAFLSAFGAELAEMWPCFDALAGKPVALIRGANSELLSPATAAEMRRRRPDMIFAEVPDRAHIPFLDEPESLAAIRAFLERLP
;
A
#
# COMPACT_ATOMS: atom_id res chain seq x y z
N CYS A 1 -7.12 -10.20 5.40
CA CYS A 1 -6.41 -11.49 5.51
C CYS A 1 -7.05 -12.64 4.69
N ALA A 2 -8.34 -12.57 4.37
CA ALA A 2 -9.06 -13.69 3.74
C ALA A 2 -8.57 -14.04 2.32
N TYR A 3 -8.03 -13.10 1.59
CA TYR A 3 -7.70 -13.23 0.15
C TYR A 3 -6.22 -13.33 -0.17
N VAL A 4 -5.31 -13.07 0.79
CA VAL A 4 -3.86 -13.18 0.54
C VAL A 4 -3.52 -14.58 0.03
N GLY A 5 -2.82 -14.67 -1.11
CA GLY A 5 -2.40 -15.91 -1.75
C GLY A 5 -3.53 -16.74 -2.36
N ARG A 6 -4.72 -16.15 -2.58
CA ARG A 6 -5.84 -16.83 -3.25
C ARG A 6 -6.19 -16.13 -4.55
N ASN A 7 -6.44 -16.94 -5.58
CA ASN A 7 -7.01 -16.41 -6.82
C ASN A 7 -8.44 -15.92 -6.57
N PRO A 8 -8.86 -14.81 -7.19
CA PRO A 8 -10.24 -14.36 -7.11
C PRO A 8 -11.15 -15.34 -7.87
N ARG A 9 -12.43 -15.36 -7.52
CA ARG A 9 -13.45 -16.12 -8.27
C ARG A 9 -14.03 -15.30 -9.43
N LEU A 10 -13.18 -14.53 -10.09
CA LEU A 10 -13.52 -13.62 -11.18
C LEU A 10 -12.94 -14.13 -12.49
N LYS A 11 -13.62 -13.88 -13.58
CA LYS A 11 -13.26 -14.39 -14.90
C LYS A 11 -12.47 -13.39 -15.73
N THR A 12 -12.75 -12.09 -15.57
CA THR A 12 -12.16 -11.05 -16.41
C THR A 12 -11.67 -9.87 -15.60
N HIS A 13 -10.79 -9.07 -16.18
CA HIS A 13 -10.33 -7.81 -15.58
C HIS A 13 -11.47 -6.82 -15.38
N GLU A 14 -12.50 -6.83 -16.24
CA GLU A 14 -13.68 -5.98 -16.10
C GLU A 14 -14.47 -6.34 -14.83
N GLU A 15 -14.66 -7.64 -14.59
CA GLU A 15 -15.30 -8.10 -13.35
C GLU A 15 -14.47 -7.68 -12.10
N ALA A 16 -13.13 -7.76 -12.20
CA ALA A 16 -12.25 -7.34 -11.13
C ALA A 16 -12.31 -5.82 -10.92
N ALA A 17 -12.25 -5.04 -11.98
CA ALA A 17 -12.35 -3.57 -11.92
C ALA A 17 -13.66 -3.12 -11.26
N ALA A 18 -14.78 -3.79 -11.56
CA ALA A 18 -16.07 -3.50 -10.92
C ALA A 18 -16.12 -3.90 -9.44
N ALA A 19 -15.37 -4.92 -9.04
CA ALA A 19 -15.33 -5.40 -7.65
C ALA A 19 -14.37 -4.59 -6.75
N LEU A 20 -13.25 -4.09 -7.29
CA LEU A 20 -12.21 -3.40 -6.54
C LEU A 20 -12.72 -2.22 -5.70
N PRO A 21 -13.61 -1.30 -6.18
CA PRO A 21 -14.14 -0.23 -5.36
C PRO A 21 -14.83 -0.69 -4.08
N HIS A 22 -15.39 -1.90 -4.08
CA HIS A 22 -16.14 -2.47 -2.95
C HIS A 22 -15.26 -3.21 -1.95
N VAL A 23 -14.05 -3.61 -2.36
CA VAL A 23 -13.12 -4.35 -1.50
C VAL A 23 -11.91 -3.52 -1.06
N MET A 24 -11.63 -2.44 -1.78
CA MET A 24 -10.58 -1.47 -1.43
C MET A 24 -11.19 -0.29 -0.65
N GLU A 25 -11.62 -0.57 0.57
CA GLU A 25 -12.20 0.45 1.45
C GLU A 25 -11.23 1.61 1.69
N GLY A 26 -11.78 2.82 1.82
CA GLY A 26 -11.01 4.04 2.06
C GLY A 26 -10.39 4.69 0.81
N PHE A 27 -10.57 4.11 -0.36
CA PHE A 27 -10.27 4.76 -1.63
C PHE A 27 -11.54 5.48 -2.14
N ALA A 28 -11.50 6.81 -2.23
CA ALA A 28 -12.59 7.62 -2.72
C ALA A 28 -12.19 8.40 -3.99
N ASN A 29 -13.19 8.84 -4.74
CA ASN A 29 -12.98 9.67 -5.94
C ASN A 29 -11.99 9.05 -6.97
N VAL A 30 -11.98 7.73 -7.08
CA VAL A 30 -11.12 7.00 -8.02
C VAL A 30 -11.91 6.78 -9.31
N PRO A 31 -11.41 7.21 -10.49
CA PRO A 31 -12.08 7.01 -11.75
C PRO A 31 -12.12 5.52 -12.16
N GLU A 32 -13.14 5.13 -12.92
CA GLU A 32 -13.31 3.74 -13.36
C GLU A 32 -12.09 3.22 -14.15
N SER A 33 -11.49 4.08 -14.98
CA SER A 33 -10.27 3.73 -15.74
C SER A 33 -9.14 3.27 -14.82
N ARG A 34 -9.01 3.89 -13.64
CA ARG A 34 -7.98 3.52 -12.66
C ARG A 34 -8.25 2.13 -12.07
N TRP A 35 -9.49 1.80 -11.76
CA TRP A 35 -9.83 0.47 -11.27
C TRP A 35 -9.52 -0.63 -12.29
N ARG A 36 -9.64 -0.33 -13.59
CA ARG A 36 -9.24 -1.24 -14.65
C ARG A 36 -7.73 -1.46 -14.69
N GLU A 37 -6.95 -0.38 -14.59
CA GLU A 37 -5.49 -0.46 -14.47
C GLU A 37 -5.05 -1.27 -13.23
N GLU A 38 -5.69 -1.07 -12.09
CA GLU A 38 -5.39 -1.82 -10.87
C GLU A 38 -5.75 -3.30 -11.01
N ALA A 39 -6.86 -3.62 -11.66
CA ALA A 39 -7.22 -5.01 -11.94
C ALA A 39 -6.15 -5.70 -12.81
N GLU A 40 -5.65 -5.03 -13.84
CA GLU A 40 -4.58 -5.55 -14.71
C GLU A 40 -3.24 -5.71 -13.97
N LYS A 41 -2.93 -4.85 -13.00
CA LYS A 41 -1.73 -4.98 -12.16
C LYS A 41 -1.83 -6.12 -11.16
N HIS A 42 -3.01 -6.33 -10.58
CA HIS A 42 -3.21 -7.32 -9.53
C HIS A 42 -3.40 -8.75 -10.06
N TYR A 43 -3.87 -8.89 -11.29
CA TYR A 43 -4.28 -10.20 -11.82
C TYR A 43 -3.76 -10.45 -13.24
N VAL A 44 -3.46 -11.70 -13.51
CA VAL A 44 -3.17 -12.22 -14.86
C VAL A 44 -4.41 -12.93 -15.36
N GLN A 45 -4.81 -12.64 -16.61
CA GLN A 45 -5.89 -13.33 -17.30
C GLN A 45 -5.43 -14.71 -17.77
N THR A 46 -6.16 -15.74 -17.42
CA THR A 46 -5.95 -17.12 -17.90
C THR A 46 -7.25 -17.69 -18.49
N PRO A 47 -7.19 -18.82 -19.21
CA PRO A 47 -8.42 -19.49 -19.72
C PRO A 47 -9.38 -19.87 -18.59
N GLU A 48 -8.87 -20.17 -17.40
CA GLU A 48 -9.67 -20.57 -16.25
C GLU A 48 -10.26 -19.37 -15.48
N GLY A 49 -9.74 -18.16 -15.71
CA GLY A 49 -10.10 -16.92 -15.02
C GLY A 49 -8.88 -16.13 -14.56
N LEU A 50 -9.07 -15.26 -13.60
CA LEU A 50 -7.99 -14.43 -13.07
C LEU A 50 -7.11 -15.16 -12.06
N LYS A 51 -5.80 -14.93 -12.14
CA LYS A 51 -4.81 -15.38 -11.15
C LYS A 51 -4.05 -14.20 -10.58
N ILE A 52 -3.68 -14.28 -9.30
CA ILE A 52 -2.83 -13.27 -8.64
C ILE A 52 -1.46 -13.20 -9.32
N THR A 53 -0.85 -12.01 -9.32
CA THR A 53 0.46 -11.73 -9.93
C THR A 53 1.64 -12.08 -9.04
N TYR A 54 1.40 -12.42 -7.77
CA TYR A 54 2.43 -12.73 -6.78
C TYR A 54 2.38 -14.19 -6.34
N ASP A 55 3.44 -14.66 -5.67
CA ASP A 55 3.54 -16.06 -5.21
C ASP A 55 2.47 -16.37 -4.15
N PRO A 56 1.60 -17.37 -4.37
CA PRO A 56 0.62 -17.82 -3.40
C PRO A 56 1.22 -18.25 -2.05
N ALA A 57 2.47 -18.69 -2.02
CA ALA A 57 3.19 -19.09 -0.80
C ALA A 57 3.32 -17.93 0.21
N LEU A 58 3.19 -16.66 -0.24
CA LEU A 58 3.10 -15.52 0.66
C LEU A 58 2.02 -15.69 1.74
N ARG A 59 0.97 -16.45 1.44
CA ARG A 59 -0.10 -16.75 2.40
C ARG A 59 0.43 -17.50 3.63
N GLU A 60 1.29 -18.47 3.46
CA GLU A 60 1.83 -19.28 4.56
C GLU A 60 2.70 -18.40 5.48
N ALA A 61 3.60 -17.59 4.89
CA ALA A 61 4.41 -16.64 5.62
C ALA A 61 3.55 -15.63 6.40
N PHE A 62 2.51 -15.12 5.75
CA PHE A 62 1.58 -14.17 6.38
C PHE A 62 0.83 -14.80 7.56
N LEU A 63 0.29 -16.00 7.40
CA LEU A 63 -0.45 -16.70 8.45
C LEU A 63 0.45 -17.11 9.62
N SER A 64 1.69 -17.49 9.37
CA SER A 64 2.66 -17.83 10.42
C SER A 64 3.07 -16.64 11.26
N ALA A 65 3.10 -15.44 10.66
CA ALA A 65 3.34 -14.19 11.38
C ALA A 65 2.13 -13.68 12.15
N PHE A 66 0.93 -14.15 11.81
CA PHE A 66 -0.31 -13.70 12.44
C PHE A 66 -0.46 -14.30 13.83
N GLY A 67 -0.48 -13.45 14.86
CA GLY A 67 -0.55 -13.88 16.26
C GLY A 67 0.81 -14.05 16.94
N ALA A 68 1.91 -13.87 16.22
CA ALA A 68 3.22 -13.70 16.85
C ALA A 68 3.28 -12.35 17.57
N GLU A 69 3.93 -12.33 18.72
CA GLU A 69 4.22 -11.07 19.41
C GLU A 69 5.16 -10.23 18.53
N LEU A 70 4.66 -9.09 18.05
CA LEU A 70 5.45 -8.21 17.22
C LEU A 70 6.52 -7.53 18.07
N ALA A 71 7.77 -7.68 17.69
CA ALA A 71 8.87 -6.95 18.29
C ALA A 71 8.64 -5.43 18.14
N GLU A 72 9.07 -4.65 19.11
CA GLU A 72 9.08 -3.20 18.98
C GLU A 72 9.98 -2.77 17.83
N MET A 73 9.43 -2.10 16.82
CA MET A 73 10.15 -1.72 15.61
C MET A 73 10.79 -0.32 15.67
N TRP A 74 10.55 0.44 16.74
CA TRP A 74 11.13 1.78 16.89
C TRP A 74 12.66 1.80 16.83
N PRO A 75 13.39 0.86 17.47
CA PRO A 75 14.85 0.83 17.34
C PRO A 75 15.31 0.64 15.89
N CYS A 76 14.59 -0.14 15.08
CA CYS A 76 14.90 -0.31 13.65
C CYS A 76 14.64 0.98 12.86
N PHE A 77 13.55 1.69 13.19
CA PHE A 77 13.26 2.99 12.59
C PHE A 77 14.32 4.04 12.96
N ASP A 78 14.71 4.10 14.23
CA ASP A 78 15.72 5.02 14.73
C ASP A 78 17.12 4.76 14.11
N ALA A 79 17.41 3.49 13.76
CA ALA A 79 18.65 3.12 13.06
C ALA A 79 18.77 3.69 11.63
N LEU A 80 17.69 4.25 11.08
CA LEU A 80 17.72 5.00 9.81
C LEU A 80 18.31 6.42 9.97
N ALA A 81 18.82 6.78 11.16
CA ALA A 81 19.43 8.08 11.40
C ALA A 81 20.51 8.40 10.35
N GLY A 82 20.51 9.63 9.83
CA GLY A 82 21.45 10.06 8.80
C GLY A 82 21.15 9.56 7.37
N LYS A 83 20.10 8.76 7.17
CA LYS A 83 19.63 8.37 5.82
C LYS A 83 18.42 9.22 5.43
N PRO A 84 18.26 9.59 4.15
CA PRO A 84 17.01 10.18 3.67
C PRO A 84 15.85 9.22 3.92
N VAL A 85 14.75 9.73 4.42
CA VAL A 85 13.50 8.97 4.63
C VAL A 85 12.32 9.79 4.12
N ALA A 86 11.41 9.14 3.44
CA ALA A 86 10.12 9.70 3.08
C ALA A 86 9.00 8.76 3.56
N LEU A 87 7.94 9.34 4.09
CA LEU A 87 6.71 8.65 4.45
C LEU A 87 5.57 9.22 3.62
N ILE A 88 4.94 8.36 2.80
CA ILE A 88 3.72 8.68 2.05
C ILE A 88 2.61 7.82 2.64
N ARG A 89 1.59 8.47 3.19
CA ARG A 89 0.48 7.82 3.89
C ARG A 89 -0.84 8.18 3.24
N GLY A 90 -1.67 7.20 2.94
CA GLY A 90 -3.08 7.48 2.61
C GLY A 90 -3.81 7.98 3.85
N ALA A 91 -4.57 9.07 3.73
CA ALA A 91 -5.29 9.67 4.85
C ALA A 91 -6.25 8.66 5.53
N ASN A 92 -6.84 7.76 4.74
CA ASN A 92 -7.77 6.71 5.17
C ASN A 92 -7.06 5.37 5.49
N SER A 93 -5.72 5.37 5.64
CA SER A 93 -4.98 4.13 5.93
C SER A 93 -5.39 3.55 7.28
N GLU A 94 -5.85 2.30 7.27
CA GLU A 94 -6.18 1.51 8.46
C GLU A 94 -4.96 0.79 9.06
N LEU A 95 -3.88 0.61 8.28
CA LEU A 95 -2.68 -0.10 8.73
C LEU A 95 -1.66 0.84 9.39
N LEU A 96 -1.48 2.05 8.86
CA LEU A 96 -0.62 3.06 9.45
C LEU A 96 -1.49 4.15 10.09
N SER A 97 -1.61 4.13 11.40
CA SER A 97 -2.44 5.10 12.12
C SER A 97 -1.87 6.53 12.05
N PRO A 98 -2.72 7.58 12.16
CA PRO A 98 -2.24 8.95 12.29
C PRO A 98 -1.28 9.14 13.48
N ALA A 99 -1.55 8.46 14.60
CA ALA A 99 -0.70 8.51 15.78
C ALA A 99 0.70 7.93 15.53
N THR A 100 0.78 6.77 14.83
CA THR A 100 2.06 6.18 14.44
C THR A 100 2.83 7.09 13.48
N ALA A 101 2.15 7.68 12.49
CA ALA A 101 2.78 8.62 11.57
C ALA A 101 3.28 9.89 12.29
N ALA A 102 2.53 10.39 13.27
CA ALA A 102 2.96 11.51 14.11
C ALA A 102 4.20 11.18 14.94
N GLU A 103 4.27 9.99 15.52
CA GLU A 103 5.44 9.52 16.27
C GLU A 103 6.67 9.35 15.35
N MET A 104 6.49 8.81 14.14
CA MET A 104 7.57 8.75 13.15
C MET A 104 8.12 10.14 12.83
N ARG A 105 7.24 11.13 12.63
CA ARG A 105 7.64 12.53 12.39
C ARG A 105 8.34 13.16 13.59
N ARG A 106 7.91 12.84 14.80
CA ARG A 106 8.55 13.32 16.03
C ARG A 106 9.98 12.77 16.16
N ARG A 107 10.19 11.50 15.83
CA ARG A 107 11.51 10.85 15.86
C ARG A 107 12.42 11.31 14.73
N ARG A 108 11.84 11.59 13.57
CA ARG A 108 12.55 12.01 12.36
C ARG A 108 11.94 13.30 11.80
N PRO A 109 12.21 14.44 12.43
CA PRO A 109 11.70 15.74 11.96
C PRO A 109 12.25 16.14 10.59
N ASP A 110 13.35 15.54 10.16
CA ASP A 110 13.96 15.69 8.83
C ASP A 110 13.27 14.85 7.75
N MET A 111 12.40 13.92 8.14
CA MET A 111 11.69 13.03 7.21
C MET A 111 10.72 13.81 6.34
N ILE A 112 10.72 13.50 5.03
CA ILE A 112 9.70 13.99 4.13
C ILE A 112 8.39 13.27 4.48
N PHE A 113 7.30 14.03 4.61
CA PHE A 113 5.98 13.48 4.91
C PHE A 113 4.94 14.00 3.93
N ALA A 114 4.17 13.09 3.35
CA ALA A 114 2.96 13.40 2.60
C ALA A 114 1.79 12.57 3.10
N GLU A 115 0.65 13.22 3.31
CA GLU A 115 -0.64 12.57 3.52
C GLU A 115 -1.49 12.76 2.27
N VAL A 116 -1.95 11.64 1.70
CA VAL A 116 -2.68 11.63 0.44
C VAL A 116 -4.16 11.50 0.73
N PRO A 117 -4.97 12.53 0.43
CA PRO A 117 -6.40 12.50 0.68
C PRO A 117 -7.08 11.41 -0.17
N ASP A 118 -8.22 10.92 0.32
CA ASP A 118 -9.05 9.92 -0.38
C ASP A 118 -8.33 8.60 -0.74
N ARG A 119 -7.23 8.29 -0.07
CA ARG A 119 -6.47 7.05 -0.26
C ARG A 119 -6.32 6.29 1.06
N ALA A 120 -6.41 4.96 0.95
CA ALA A 120 -6.12 4.03 2.05
C ALA A 120 -4.67 3.51 1.96
N HIS A 121 -4.44 2.31 2.40
CA HIS A 121 -3.12 1.67 2.33
C HIS A 121 -3.06 0.72 1.10
N ILE A 122 -2.26 0.99 0.08
CA ILE A 122 -1.27 2.05 -0.12
C ILE A 122 -1.82 3.04 -1.16
N PRO A 123 -1.48 4.36 -1.11
CA PRO A 123 -1.77 5.27 -2.22
C PRO A 123 -1.22 4.75 -3.55
N PHE A 124 -1.76 5.20 -4.65
CA PHE A 124 -1.30 4.76 -5.99
C PHE A 124 0.08 5.28 -6.35
N LEU A 125 0.60 6.27 -5.62
CA LEU A 125 1.89 6.94 -5.75
C LEU A 125 2.03 7.83 -7.01
N ASP A 126 0.94 8.07 -7.72
CA ASP A 126 0.86 9.01 -8.83
C ASP A 126 -0.01 10.25 -8.51
N GLU A 127 -0.50 10.35 -7.29
CA GLU A 127 -1.16 11.55 -6.79
C GLU A 127 -0.14 12.70 -6.65
N PRO A 128 -0.60 13.96 -6.77
CA PRO A 128 0.28 15.12 -6.66
C PRO A 128 1.13 15.14 -5.40
N GLU A 129 0.55 14.77 -4.25
CA GLU A 129 1.21 14.71 -2.94
C GLU A 129 2.30 13.63 -2.93
N SER A 130 1.98 12.45 -3.48
CA SER A 130 2.92 11.33 -3.60
C SER A 130 4.09 11.70 -4.48
N LEU A 131 3.83 12.26 -5.66
CA LEU A 131 4.88 12.66 -6.61
C LEU A 131 5.76 13.77 -6.06
N ALA A 132 5.19 14.75 -5.34
CA ALA A 132 5.96 15.81 -4.69
C ALA A 132 6.91 15.22 -3.63
N ALA A 133 6.42 14.31 -2.79
CA ALA A 133 7.24 13.65 -1.77
C ALA A 133 8.36 12.79 -2.38
N ILE A 134 8.04 12.03 -3.44
CA ILE A 134 9.02 11.21 -4.17
C ILE A 134 10.12 12.08 -4.78
N ARG A 135 9.77 13.19 -5.44
CA ARG A 135 10.76 14.12 -6.02
C ARG A 135 11.67 14.72 -4.94
N ALA A 136 11.07 15.23 -3.87
CA ALA A 136 11.84 15.78 -2.76
C ALA A 136 12.76 14.75 -2.09
N PHE A 137 12.36 13.47 -2.06
CA PHE A 137 13.19 12.38 -1.58
C PHE A 137 14.38 12.12 -2.52
N LEU A 138 14.13 12.04 -3.82
CA LEU A 138 15.19 11.81 -4.82
C LEU A 138 16.22 12.90 -4.83
N GLU A 139 15.83 14.17 -4.60
CA GLU A 139 16.75 15.32 -4.48
C GLU A 139 17.69 15.25 -3.26
N ARG A 140 17.37 14.39 -2.27
CA ARG A 140 18.21 14.18 -1.08
C ARG A 140 19.16 12.99 -1.20
N LEU A 141 19.05 12.24 -2.27
CA LEU A 141 19.98 11.14 -2.54
C LEU A 141 21.33 11.71 -3.02
N PRO A 142 22.45 11.05 -2.65
CA PRO A 142 23.79 11.45 -3.05
C PRO A 142 24.03 11.27 -4.55
#